data_66797d260247078af9d487012c1020d4
#
_entry.id   66797d260247078af9d487012c1020d4
#
_cell.length_a   1.000
_cell.length_b   1.000
_cell.length_c   1.000
_cell.angle_alpha   90.00
_cell.angle_beta   90.00
_cell.angle_gamma   90.00
#
_symmetry.space_group_name_H-M   'P 1'
#
loop_
_entity.id
_entity.type
_entity.pdbx_description
1 polymer ?
#
loop_
_entity_poly.entity_id
_entity_poly.type
_entity_poly.pdbx_seq_one_letter_code
_entity_poly.pdbx_strand_id
1 'polypeptide(L)'
;LIVGAHYDTKVGMDNWHDHGPARPARTGTPGANDNASGVAALLETARALTATPTLHDVCLVAYANEEPPFYQTPSMGSVVHAKSVARHPGKDRIIGMIALETLGCYSPRVNKKRQSAVVAGLAGLPDRCDYVAFMSTNTGRKLARSCAEEFAALSRFPVRSAVFPYYTRGVSWSDDWGYMKEG
;
A
#
# COMPACT_ATOMS: atom_id res chain seq x y z
N LEU A 1 -15.36 4.07 2.73
CA LEU A 1 -13.98 3.94 2.28
C LEU A 1 -13.16 3.25 3.35
N ILE A 2 -12.29 2.33 2.97
CA ILE A 2 -11.32 1.69 3.88
C ILE A 2 -9.95 2.28 3.59
N VAL A 3 -9.22 2.66 4.64
CA VAL A 3 -7.82 3.10 4.55
C VAL A 3 -7.02 2.28 5.55
N GLY A 4 -5.96 1.66 5.12
CA GLY A 4 -5.20 0.75 5.97
C GLY A 4 -3.69 0.83 5.78
N ALA A 5 -2.97 0.34 6.80
CA ALA A 5 -1.52 0.16 6.77
C ALA A 5 -1.15 -1.01 7.66
N HIS A 6 -0.19 -1.83 7.25
CA HIS A 6 0.34 -2.84 8.16
C HIS A 6 1.31 -2.24 9.17
N TYR A 7 1.35 -2.83 10.38
CA TYR A 7 2.19 -2.36 11.46
C TYR A 7 3.30 -3.34 11.85
N ASP A 8 3.29 -4.54 11.27
CA ASP A 8 4.39 -5.49 11.42
C ASP A 8 5.58 -5.13 10.52
N THR A 9 6.72 -5.72 10.81
CA THR A 9 7.94 -5.54 10.06
C THR A 9 8.55 -6.88 9.72
N LYS A 10 9.31 -6.92 8.65
CA LYS A 10 9.97 -8.12 8.17
C LYS A 10 10.95 -8.68 9.19
N VAL A 11 10.76 -9.93 9.58
CA VAL A 11 11.61 -10.63 10.54
C VAL A 11 12.34 -11.79 9.85
N GLY A 12 13.65 -11.86 10.02
CA GLY A 12 14.41 -13.09 9.80
C GLY A 12 14.76 -13.49 8.37
N MET A 13 14.48 -12.68 7.36
CA MET A 13 14.84 -12.99 5.97
C MET A 13 15.63 -11.86 5.33
N ASP A 14 16.94 -12.05 5.17
CA ASP A 14 17.82 -11.02 4.61
C ASP A 14 17.56 -10.75 3.11
N ASN A 15 17.00 -11.71 2.37
CA ASN A 15 16.79 -11.61 0.94
C ASN A 15 15.50 -12.31 0.48
N TRP A 16 14.38 -11.61 0.51
CA TRP A 16 13.14 -12.07 -0.13
C TRP A 16 13.30 -12.36 -1.63
N HIS A 17 14.24 -11.68 -2.29
CA HIS A 17 14.48 -11.79 -3.73
C HIS A 17 15.62 -12.73 -4.10
N ASP A 18 16.43 -13.16 -3.14
CA ASP A 18 17.46 -14.17 -3.37
C ASP A 18 16.87 -15.56 -3.09
N HIS A 19 16.75 -16.36 -4.10
CA HIS A 19 16.38 -17.78 -3.99
C HIS A 19 17.49 -18.64 -3.34
N GLY A 20 18.41 -18.00 -2.60
CA GLY A 20 19.41 -18.65 -1.79
C GLY A 20 18.84 -19.19 -0.46
N PRO A 21 19.56 -20.08 0.24
CA PRO A 21 19.12 -20.59 1.52
C PRO A 21 18.90 -19.45 2.49
N ALA A 22 17.72 -19.42 3.12
CA ALA A 22 17.35 -18.42 4.11
C ALA A 22 18.42 -18.38 5.21
N ARG A 23 19.15 -17.27 5.32
CA ARG A 23 19.97 -17.01 6.50
C ARG A 23 19.04 -16.45 7.57
N PRO A 24 18.99 -17.04 8.78
CA PRO A 24 18.23 -16.44 9.84
C PRO A 24 18.82 -15.06 10.11
N ALA A 25 18.11 -14.00 9.80
CA ALA A 25 18.51 -12.66 10.20
C ALA A 25 18.51 -12.62 11.71
N ARG A 26 19.62 -12.19 12.29
CA ARG A 26 19.76 -12.04 13.75
C ARG A 26 18.92 -10.86 14.25
N THR A 27 18.51 -9.97 13.36
CA THR A 27 17.72 -8.78 13.64
C THR A 27 16.76 -8.56 12.47
N GLY A 28 15.48 -8.34 12.74
CA GLY A 28 14.51 -7.92 11.74
C GLY A 28 14.83 -6.53 11.19
N THR A 29 14.04 -6.06 10.23
CA THR A 29 14.14 -4.69 9.74
C THR A 29 13.66 -3.70 10.81
N PRO A 30 14.18 -2.46 10.86
CA PRO A 30 13.69 -1.43 11.78
C PRO A 30 12.21 -1.05 11.55
N GLY A 31 11.66 -1.29 10.35
CA GLY A 31 10.28 -1.02 10.00
C GLY A 31 9.91 0.47 9.90
N ALA A 32 10.88 1.37 9.97
CA ALA A 32 10.60 2.82 10.00
C ALA A 32 9.90 3.32 8.73
N ASN A 33 10.32 2.82 7.56
CA ASN A 33 9.66 3.12 6.29
C ASN A 33 8.61 2.06 5.96
N ASP A 34 8.92 0.80 6.15
CA ASP A 34 8.10 -0.36 5.90
C ASP A 34 7.75 -1.06 7.23
N ASN A 35 6.56 -0.75 7.88
CA ASN A 35 5.62 0.25 7.35
C ASN A 35 5.13 1.22 8.44
N ALA A 36 6.00 1.59 9.40
CA ALA A 36 5.65 2.59 10.40
C ALA A 36 5.29 3.95 9.77
N SER A 37 5.83 4.25 8.57
CA SER A 37 5.48 5.47 7.83
C SER A 37 4.01 5.45 7.36
N GLY A 38 3.51 4.31 6.89
CA GLY A 38 2.10 4.13 6.55
C GLY A 38 1.20 4.23 7.78
N VAL A 39 1.61 3.62 8.90
CA VAL A 39 0.88 3.74 10.18
C VAL A 39 0.84 5.17 10.67
N ALA A 40 1.93 5.92 10.59
CA ALA A 40 1.96 7.33 10.96
C ALA A 40 0.98 8.15 10.09
N ALA A 41 0.96 7.91 8.78
CA ALA A 41 0.00 8.54 7.88
C ALA A 41 -1.45 8.15 8.20
N LEU A 42 -1.70 6.91 8.61
CA LEU A 42 -3.02 6.44 9.06
C LEU A 42 -3.49 7.17 10.31
N LEU A 43 -2.61 7.37 11.29
CA LEU A 43 -2.90 8.11 12.52
C LEU A 43 -3.16 9.58 12.24
N GLU A 44 -2.38 10.22 11.36
CA GLU A 44 -2.62 11.61 10.94
C GLU A 44 -3.94 11.75 10.16
N THR A 45 -4.28 10.76 9.35
CA THR A 45 -5.60 10.70 8.69
C THR A 45 -6.72 10.64 9.74
N ALA A 46 -6.59 9.79 10.77
CA ALA A 46 -7.55 9.74 11.87
C ALA A 46 -7.71 11.09 12.55
N ARG A 47 -6.59 11.74 12.87
CA ARG A 47 -6.59 13.08 13.48
C ARG A 47 -7.28 14.13 12.60
N ALA A 48 -7.02 14.12 11.30
CA ALA A 48 -7.65 15.05 10.37
C ALA A 48 -9.16 14.83 10.27
N LEU A 49 -9.60 13.59 10.25
CA LEU A 49 -11.01 13.22 10.16
C LEU A 49 -11.82 13.62 11.40
N THR A 50 -11.21 13.76 12.57
CA THR A 50 -11.91 14.26 13.76
C THR A 50 -12.32 15.72 13.64
N ALA A 51 -11.61 16.48 12.82
CA ALA A 51 -11.85 17.93 12.63
C ALA A 51 -12.60 18.24 11.31
N THR A 52 -12.79 17.25 10.44
CA THR A 52 -13.36 17.48 9.10
C THR A 52 -14.54 16.53 8.87
N PRO A 53 -15.76 17.04 8.75
CA PRO A 53 -16.91 16.22 8.39
C PRO A 53 -16.70 15.53 7.04
N THR A 54 -17.05 14.25 6.95
CA THR A 54 -16.97 13.49 5.71
C THR A 54 -18.35 13.09 5.23
N LEU A 55 -18.54 13.02 3.90
CA LEU A 55 -19.80 12.57 3.28
C LEU A 55 -20.00 11.04 3.42
N HIS A 56 -18.93 10.31 3.64
CA HIS A 56 -18.91 8.85 3.72
C HIS A 56 -18.17 8.40 4.98
N ASP A 57 -18.56 7.27 5.51
CA ASP A 57 -17.82 6.62 6.58
C ASP A 57 -16.42 6.20 6.09
N VAL A 58 -15.43 6.46 6.92
CA VAL A 58 -14.04 6.04 6.68
C VAL A 58 -13.65 5.05 7.77
N CYS A 59 -13.32 3.83 7.35
CA CYS A 59 -12.80 2.80 8.24
C CYS A 59 -11.27 2.82 8.16
N LEU A 60 -10.61 3.09 9.29
CA LEU A 60 -9.17 3.09 9.42
C LEU A 60 -8.71 1.78 10.06
N VAL A 61 -7.79 1.05 9.41
CA VAL A 61 -7.40 -0.29 9.85
C VAL A 61 -5.88 -0.41 9.90
N ALA A 62 -5.35 -0.81 11.05
CA ALA A 62 -3.95 -1.25 11.17
C ALA A 62 -3.91 -2.78 11.04
N TYR A 63 -3.17 -3.28 10.04
CA TYR A 63 -3.09 -4.70 9.73
C TYR A 63 -1.88 -5.35 10.38
N ALA A 64 -2.04 -6.61 10.78
CA ALA A 64 -0.94 -7.48 11.20
C ALA A 64 -0.63 -8.50 10.10
N ASN A 65 0.56 -9.11 10.17
CA ASN A 65 0.92 -10.24 9.34
C ASN A 65 0.92 -9.94 7.82
N GLU A 66 1.29 -8.73 7.43
CA GLU A 66 1.52 -8.41 6.02
C GLU A 66 2.81 -9.06 5.54
N GLU A 67 3.83 -9.06 6.37
CA GLU A 67 5.16 -9.53 6.05
C GLU A 67 5.30 -11.06 6.07
N PRO A 68 6.30 -11.64 5.39
CA PRO A 68 6.59 -13.07 5.51
C PRO A 68 6.82 -13.51 6.97
N PRO A 69 6.34 -14.70 7.34
CA PRO A 69 5.84 -15.79 6.49
C PRO A 69 4.34 -15.73 6.17
N PHE A 70 3.63 -14.71 6.62
CA PHE A 70 2.17 -14.62 6.50
C PHE A 70 1.71 -13.94 5.21
N TYR A 71 2.62 -13.28 4.50
CA TYR A 71 2.37 -12.58 3.24
C TYR A 71 1.57 -13.44 2.25
N GLN A 72 0.46 -12.87 1.77
CA GLN A 72 -0.48 -13.53 0.84
C GLN A 72 -1.05 -14.87 1.33
N THR A 73 -1.04 -15.12 2.63
CA THR A 73 -1.69 -16.29 3.23
C THR A 73 -3.08 -15.94 3.79
N PRO A 74 -3.90 -16.95 4.13
CA PRO A 74 -5.17 -16.72 4.82
C PRO A 74 -5.05 -16.03 6.19
N SER A 75 -3.86 -16.01 6.78
CA SER A 75 -3.56 -15.38 8.08
C SER A 75 -3.06 -13.93 7.97
N MET A 76 -2.89 -13.41 6.78
CA MET A 76 -2.59 -12.01 6.55
C MET A 76 -3.76 -11.13 7.02
N GLY A 77 -3.50 -10.11 7.82
CA GLY A 77 -4.54 -9.32 8.49
C GLY A 77 -5.53 -8.68 7.53
N SER A 78 -5.06 -8.14 6.41
CA SER A 78 -5.91 -7.56 5.38
C SER A 78 -6.79 -8.61 4.69
N VAL A 79 -6.32 -9.85 4.53
CA VAL A 79 -7.13 -10.97 4.01
C VAL A 79 -8.25 -11.35 4.98
N VAL A 80 -7.93 -11.41 6.27
CA VAL A 80 -8.93 -11.71 7.32
C VAL A 80 -10.01 -10.63 7.34
N HIS A 81 -9.59 -9.36 7.31
CA HIS A 81 -10.52 -8.23 7.31
C HIS A 81 -11.34 -8.18 6.03
N ALA A 82 -10.75 -8.34 4.85
CA ALA A 82 -11.45 -8.35 3.57
C ALA A 82 -12.54 -9.43 3.52
N LYS A 83 -12.25 -10.64 4.00
CA LYS A 83 -13.25 -11.70 4.12
C LYS A 83 -14.39 -11.38 5.07
N SER A 84 -14.10 -10.69 6.18
CA SER A 84 -15.13 -10.21 7.10
C SER A 84 -16.03 -9.19 6.44
N VAL A 85 -15.45 -8.24 5.74
CA VAL A 85 -16.13 -7.19 4.98
C VAL A 85 -16.99 -7.79 3.87
N ALA A 86 -16.47 -8.73 3.09
CA ALA A 86 -17.20 -9.39 1.99
C ALA A 86 -18.46 -10.14 2.46
N ARG A 87 -18.47 -10.57 3.72
CA ARG A 87 -19.63 -11.23 4.35
C ARG A 87 -20.62 -10.25 5.01
N HIS A 88 -20.24 -8.99 5.14
CA HIS A 88 -21.07 -8.01 5.81
C HIS A 88 -22.26 -7.61 4.91
N PRO A 89 -23.50 -7.46 5.46
CA PRO A 89 -24.67 -7.07 4.68
C PRO A 89 -24.53 -5.73 3.94
N GLY A 90 -23.64 -4.85 4.43
CA GLY A 90 -23.36 -3.55 3.83
C GLY A 90 -22.16 -3.53 2.88
N LYS A 91 -21.65 -4.68 2.42
CA LYS A 91 -20.46 -4.76 1.56
C LYS A 91 -20.56 -3.92 0.28
N ASP A 92 -21.74 -3.86 -0.33
CA ASP A 92 -21.99 -3.12 -1.57
C ASP A 92 -21.89 -1.59 -1.40
N ARG A 93 -21.77 -1.12 -0.14
CA ARG A 93 -21.54 0.29 0.19
C ARG A 93 -20.05 0.65 0.26
N ILE A 94 -19.15 -0.33 0.10
CA ILE A 94 -17.71 -0.10 0.16
C ILE A 94 -17.26 0.43 -1.19
N ILE A 95 -16.80 1.68 -1.19
CA ILE A 95 -16.38 2.38 -2.41
C ILE A 95 -14.94 2.08 -2.81
N GLY A 96 -14.15 1.51 -1.91
CA GLY A 96 -12.77 1.09 -2.19
C GLY A 96 -11.90 0.96 -0.95
N MET A 97 -10.68 0.48 -1.17
CA MET A 97 -9.62 0.36 -0.17
C MET A 97 -8.35 1.07 -0.65
N ILE A 98 -7.70 1.79 0.25
CA ILE A 98 -6.40 2.44 0.04
C ILE A 98 -5.42 1.84 1.04
N ALA A 99 -4.36 1.21 0.55
CA ALA A 99 -3.22 0.78 1.35
C ALA A 99 -2.17 1.90 1.40
N LEU A 100 -1.78 2.29 2.59
CA LEU A 100 -0.70 3.25 2.83
C LEU A 100 0.60 2.48 3.03
N GLU A 101 1.53 2.62 2.08
CA GLU A 101 2.69 1.74 1.98
C GLU A 101 3.96 2.55 1.75
N THR A 102 4.98 2.35 2.61
CA THR A 102 6.34 2.89 2.46
C THR A 102 6.41 4.38 2.14
N LEU A 103 5.71 5.22 2.90
CA LEU A 103 5.53 6.65 2.65
C LEU A 103 6.64 7.55 3.23
N GLY A 104 7.67 6.99 3.85
CA GLY A 104 8.64 7.77 4.63
C GLY A 104 9.97 8.04 3.94
N CYS A 105 10.24 7.48 2.75
CA CYS A 105 11.56 7.57 2.14
C CYS A 105 11.50 8.14 0.71
N TYR A 106 12.06 9.32 0.56
CA TYR A 106 12.13 10.03 -0.72
C TYR A 106 13.57 10.38 -1.08
N SER A 107 13.92 10.31 -2.38
CA SER A 107 15.25 10.63 -2.86
C SER A 107 15.20 11.18 -4.29
N PRO A 108 15.84 12.31 -4.57
CA PRO A 108 16.00 12.84 -5.93
C PRO A 108 17.03 12.05 -6.75
N ARG A 109 17.72 11.08 -6.14
CA ARG A 109 18.73 10.28 -6.83
C ARG A 109 18.08 9.21 -7.69
N VAL A 110 18.66 8.97 -8.87
CA VAL A 110 18.23 7.88 -9.75
C VAL A 110 18.40 6.53 -9.04
N ASN A 111 17.35 5.75 -8.95
CA ASN A 111 17.38 4.41 -8.38
C ASN A 111 17.74 3.37 -9.45
N LYS A 112 19.03 3.13 -9.64
CA LYS A 112 19.54 2.15 -10.61
C LYS A 112 19.18 0.70 -10.32
N LYS A 113 18.74 0.37 -9.08
CA LYS A 113 18.39 -0.99 -8.64
C LYS A 113 16.89 -1.30 -8.77
N ARG A 114 16.11 -0.44 -9.38
CA ARG A 114 14.66 -0.65 -9.53
C ARG A 114 14.41 -1.86 -10.44
N GLN A 115 14.08 -2.99 -9.84
CA GLN A 115 13.88 -4.28 -10.54
C GLN A 115 12.76 -4.28 -11.60
N SER A 116 11.93 -3.24 -11.62
CA SER A 116 10.86 -3.09 -12.60
C SER A 116 10.99 -1.81 -13.42
N ALA A 117 12.20 -1.42 -13.79
CA ALA A 117 12.44 -0.22 -14.60
C ALA A 117 11.61 -0.20 -15.90
N VAL A 118 11.41 -1.38 -16.51
CA VAL A 118 10.56 -1.53 -17.71
C VAL A 118 9.10 -1.24 -17.38
N VAL A 119 8.56 -1.83 -16.30
CA VAL A 119 7.18 -1.64 -15.88
C VAL A 119 6.94 -0.18 -15.45
N ALA A 120 7.88 0.38 -14.69
CA ALA A 120 7.82 1.79 -14.29
C ALA A 120 7.89 2.73 -15.49
N GLY A 121 8.76 2.44 -16.46
CA GLY A 121 8.88 3.21 -17.69
C GLY A 121 7.62 3.15 -18.56
N LEU A 122 7.03 1.97 -18.72
CA LEU A 122 5.75 1.79 -19.43
C LEU A 122 4.58 2.52 -18.74
N ALA A 123 4.64 2.67 -17.41
CA ALA A 123 3.66 3.43 -16.64
C ALA A 123 3.98 4.93 -16.56
N GLY A 124 5.03 5.41 -17.22
CA GLY A 124 5.47 6.80 -17.17
C GLY A 124 5.98 7.26 -15.79
N LEU A 125 6.37 6.31 -14.92
CA LEU A 125 6.91 6.63 -13.60
C LEU A 125 8.39 7.02 -13.72
N PRO A 126 8.83 8.13 -13.07
CA PRO A 126 10.22 8.54 -13.06
C PRO A 126 11.14 7.48 -12.44
N ASP A 127 12.41 7.50 -12.82
CA ASP A 127 13.47 6.66 -12.25
C ASP A 127 13.95 7.12 -10.86
N ARG A 128 13.41 8.23 -10.35
CA ARG A 128 13.64 8.79 -9.03
C ARG A 128 12.53 8.38 -8.08
N CYS A 129 12.79 8.44 -6.78
CA CYS A 129 11.81 8.18 -5.73
C CYS A 129 11.48 9.47 -4.97
N ASP A 130 11.18 10.55 -5.68
CA ASP A 130 10.88 11.88 -5.14
C ASP A 130 9.41 12.29 -5.33
N TYR A 131 8.51 11.32 -5.35
CA TYR A 131 7.07 11.51 -5.54
C TYR A 131 6.26 10.50 -4.73
N VAL A 132 4.99 10.82 -4.46
CA VAL A 132 3.98 9.86 -4.01
C VAL A 132 3.35 9.21 -5.25
N ALA A 133 3.12 7.90 -5.21
CA ALA A 133 2.47 7.16 -6.28
C ALA A 133 1.12 6.60 -5.82
N PHE A 134 0.05 6.96 -6.50
CA PHE A 134 -1.24 6.29 -6.41
C PHE A 134 -1.29 5.20 -7.48
N MET A 135 -1.06 3.97 -7.05
CA MET A 135 -1.06 2.80 -7.93
C MET A 135 -2.36 2.02 -7.77
N SER A 136 -2.87 1.49 -8.85
CA SER A 136 -4.09 0.69 -8.82
C SER A 136 -4.12 -0.33 -9.96
N THR A 137 -5.06 -1.24 -9.87
CA THR A 137 -5.52 -2.03 -11.02
C THR A 137 -6.65 -1.30 -11.75
N ASN A 138 -7.16 -1.91 -12.81
CA ASN A 138 -8.25 -1.32 -13.60
C ASN A 138 -9.50 -1.01 -12.75
N THR A 139 -9.81 -1.81 -11.74
CA THR A 139 -10.96 -1.62 -10.84
C THR A 139 -10.80 -0.37 -9.97
N GLY A 140 -9.59 -0.13 -9.44
CA GLY A 140 -9.29 1.04 -8.60
C GLY A 140 -8.94 2.33 -9.36
N ARG A 141 -8.92 2.30 -10.70
CA ARG A 141 -8.47 3.42 -11.55
C ARG A 141 -9.09 4.77 -11.19
N LYS A 142 -10.41 4.80 -11.02
CA LYS A 142 -11.12 6.04 -10.71
C LYS A 142 -10.71 6.61 -9.37
N LEU A 143 -10.68 5.76 -8.33
CA LEU A 143 -10.28 6.16 -6.99
C LEU A 143 -8.84 6.66 -6.97
N ALA A 144 -7.89 5.91 -7.52
CA ALA A 144 -6.49 6.30 -7.55
C ALA A 144 -6.25 7.62 -8.29
N ARG A 145 -6.96 7.83 -9.40
CA ARG A 145 -6.88 9.08 -10.16
C ARG A 145 -7.42 10.25 -9.37
N SER A 146 -8.62 10.13 -8.78
CA SER A 146 -9.20 11.19 -7.95
C SER A 146 -8.30 11.53 -6.76
N CYS A 147 -7.75 10.52 -6.07
CA CYS A 147 -6.81 10.76 -4.97
C CYS A 147 -5.55 11.51 -5.44
N ALA A 148 -5.00 11.16 -6.60
CA ALA A 148 -3.82 11.84 -7.13
C ALA A 148 -4.13 13.29 -7.56
N GLU A 149 -5.29 13.53 -8.17
CA GLU A 149 -5.74 14.86 -8.57
C GLU A 149 -5.95 15.77 -7.34
N GLU A 150 -6.63 15.28 -6.31
CA GLU A 150 -6.83 16.00 -5.04
C GLU A 150 -5.50 16.26 -4.31
N PHE A 151 -4.62 15.25 -4.27
CA PHE A 151 -3.29 15.43 -3.69
C PHE A 151 -2.50 16.52 -4.42
N ALA A 152 -2.54 16.54 -5.74
CA ALA A 152 -1.87 17.56 -6.55
C ALA A 152 -2.45 18.97 -6.33
N ALA A 153 -3.75 19.07 -6.05
CA ALA A 153 -4.40 20.35 -5.78
C ALA A 153 -4.03 20.91 -4.39
N LEU A 154 -3.80 20.03 -3.42
CA LEU A 154 -3.56 20.39 -2.02
C LEU A 154 -2.08 20.44 -1.64
N SER A 155 -1.22 19.78 -2.39
CA SER A 155 0.21 19.62 -2.06
C SER A 155 1.11 20.02 -3.22
N ARG A 156 2.25 20.65 -2.89
CA ARG A 156 3.33 20.90 -3.85
C ARG A 156 4.26 19.70 -4.02
N PHE A 157 4.08 18.66 -3.22
CA PHE A 157 4.91 17.45 -3.33
C PHE A 157 4.55 16.69 -4.62
N PRO A 158 5.55 16.22 -5.37
CA PRO A 158 5.28 15.53 -6.63
C PRO A 158 4.42 14.29 -6.44
N VAL A 159 3.44 14.12 -7.31
CA VAL A 159 2.53 12.97 -7.30
C VAL A 159 2.46 12.32 -8.67
N ARG A 160 2.23 11.03 -8.69
CA ARG A 160 1.99 10.22 -9.90
C ARG A 160 0.80 9.30 -9.68
N SER A 161 0.11 8.98 -10.76
CA SER A 161 -0.92 7.94 -10.78
C SER A 161 -0.59 6.95 -11.87
N ALA A 162 -0.67 5.67 -11.56
CA ALA A 162 -0.40 4.61 -12.50
C ALA A 162 -1.40 3.46 -12.33
N VAL A 163 -1.83 2.89 -13.46
CA VAL A 163 -2.75 1.76 -13.50
C VAL A 163 -2.05 0.59 -14.16
N PHE A 164 -2.10 -0.55 -13.51
CA PHE A 164 -1.43 -1.76 -13.94
C PHE A 164 -2.41 -2.91 -14.12
N PRO A 165 -2.11 -3.87 -15.01
CA PRO A 165 -2.79 -5.16 -14.98
C PRO A 165 -2.64 -5.85 -13.62
N TYR A 166 -3.66 -6.57 -13.18
CA TYR A 166 -3.69 -7.26 -11.88
C TYR A 166 -2.45 -8.16 -11.62
N TYR A 167 -1.97 -8.82 -12.66
CA TYR A 167 -0.82 -9.74 -12.59
C TYR A 167 0.53 -9.05 -12.66
N THR A 168 0.58 -7.71 -12.69
CA THR A 168 1.85 -6.99 -12.74
C THR A 168 2.60 -7.16 -11.43
N ARG A 169 3.84 -7.67 -11.53
CA ARG A 169 4.70 -7.86 -10.36
C ARG A 169 4.97 -6.53 -9.66
N GLY A 170 4.75 -6.46 -8.36
CA GLY A 170 4.89 -5.25 -7.55
C GLY A 170 3.61 -4.44 -7.39
N VAL A 171 2.55 -4.80 -8.09
CA VAL A 171 1.20 -4.30 -7.88
C VAL A 171 0.46 -5.31 -7.02
N SER A 172 -0.36 -4.85 -6.08
CA SER A 172 -0.99 -5.74 -5.09
C SER A 172 0.01 -6.53 -4.21
N TRP A 173 1.08 -5.86 -3.82
CA TRP A 173 2.08 -6.43 -2.93
C TRP A 173 1.93 -5.94 -1.48
N SER A 174 0.82 -5.36 -1.13
CA SER A 174 0.51 -4.90 0.21
C SER A 174 -0.92 -5.32 0.62
N ASP A 175 -1.49 -4.66 1.59
CA ASP A 175 -2.80 -4.97 2.16
C ASP A 175 -3.97 -4.91 1.18
N ASP A 176 -3.82 -4.21 0.05
CA ASP A 176 -4.78 -4.17 -1.04
C ASP A 176 -5.06 -5.56 -1.65
N TRP A 177 -4.08 -6.48 -1.61
CA TRP A 177 -4.20 -7.82 -2.15
C TRP A 177 -5.38 -8.61 -1.54
N GLY A 178 -5.59 -8.49 -0.22
CA GLY A 178 -6.69 -9.15 0.45
C GLY A 178 -8.06 -8.76 -0.13
N TYR A 179 -8.25 -7.49 -0.38
CA TYR A 179 -9.50 -6.95 -0.92
C TYR A 179 -9.69 -7.26 -2.40
N MET A 180 -8.61 -7.23 -3.17
CA MET A 180 -8.66 -7.58 -4.59
C MET A 180 -9.08 -9.03 -4.84
N LYS A 181 -8.88 -9.93 -3.88
CA LYS A 181 -9.31 -11.33 -3.96
C LYS A 181 -10.79 -11.53 -3.64
N GLU A 182 -11.34 -10.70 -2.81
CA GLU A 182 -12.74 -10.81 -2.36
C GLU A 182 -13.71 -10.00 -3.26
N GLY A 183 -13.21 -9.20 -4.22
CA GLY A 183 -13.97 -8.41 -5.21
C GLY A 183 -14.10 -6.97 -4.77
#